data_26755d377f9d6b8b11a0a4e3e8e63349
#
_entry.id   26755d377f9d6b8b11a0a4e3e8e63349
#
_cell.length_a   1.000
_cell.length_b   1.000
_cell.length_c   1.000
_cell.angle_alpha   90.00
_cell.angle_beta   90.00
_cell.angle_gamma   90.00
#
_symmetry.space_group_name_H-M   'P 1'
#
loop_
_entity.id
_entity.type
_entity.pdbx_description
1 polymer ?
#
loop_
_entity_poly.entity_id
_entity_poly.type
_entity_poly.pdbx_seq_one_letter_code
_entity_poly.pdbx_strand_id
1 'polypeptide(L)'
;IISTVNCSATVSKMIAEKIKYSNILKDYPNIDGIVPITHSTGCGMNTNSEGMQIFQRTIDGFKNHPNFSHIFVIGLGCESAQVSLFSDSMKKHNRIHFLTIQDEGGTKKIVDKVFGQIQDLLKEANNIKRTPQAVHHLTLALQCGGSDGYSGISANPALGVAADMLVKHGGSSILSETPEIYGAEHLLINRTSSKEVADKLIEKIEWWKHYTTINNSTMDNNPAPGNKKGGLTTILEKSLGAVAKGGNSILKDVLSYAEPLKDKGFNFMDSPGYDPVSVTGQVASGANVICFTTGRGSCFGCKPVPSLKLATNTTMFNRMSEDMDVNCGTVIDGEETVEQVGKRVFELVLKT
;
A
#
# COMPACT_ATOMS: atom_id res chain seq x y z
N ILE A 1 0.64 -16.09 2.64
CA ILE A 1 1.26 -16.65 3.87
C ILE A 1 1.80 -15.50 4.69
N ILE A 2 1.34 -15.32 5.92
CA ILE A 2 1.70 -14.21 6.80
C ILE A 2 2.55 -14.75 7.94
N SER A 3 3.75 -14.19 8.20
CA SER A 3 4.55 -14.48 9.38
C SER A 3 4.09 -13.62 10.57
N THR A 4 4.03 -14.17 11.80
CA THR A 4 3.80 -13.40 13.03
C THR A 4 5.08 -12.89 13.66
N VAL A 5 6.21 -13.45 13.25
CA VAL A 5 7.54 -13.14 13.80
C VAL A 5 8.61 -13.29 12.72
N ASN A 6 9.70 -12.55 12.84
CA ASN A 6 10.85 -12.68 11.94
C ASN A 6 11.35 -14.13 11.80
N CYS A 7 11.31 -14.91 12.89
CA CYS A 7 11.75 -16.31 12.89
C CYS A 7 10.94 -17.21 11.94
N SER A 8 9.67 -16.90 11.67
CA SER A 8 8.84 -17.62 10.70
C SER A 8 8.90 -17.03 9.27
N ALA A 9 9.59 -15.91 9.08
CA ALA A 9 9.65 -15.22 7.77
C ALA A 9 10.28 -16.09 6.68
N THR A 10 11.42 -16.73 6.98
CA THR A 10 12.10 -17.63 6.02
C THR A 10 11.23 -18.84 5.69
N VAL A 11 10.56 -19.42 6.67
CA VAL A 11 9.65 -20.55 6.46
C VAL A 11 8.48 -20.17 5.56
N SER A 12 7.89 -18.99 5.77
CA SER A 12 6.82 -18.45 4.92
C SER A 12 7.29 -18.29 3.45
N LYS A 13 8.51 -17.79 3.24
CA LYS A 13 9.12 -17.70 1.90
C LYS A 13 9.36 -19.08 1.29
N MET A 14 9.92 -20.03 2.04
CA MET A 14 10.17 -21.39 1.58
C MET A 14 8.89 -22.09 1.09
N ILE A 15 7.77 -21.90 1.78
CA ILE A 15 6.48 -22.46 1.36
C ILE A 15 6.06 -21.84 0.03
N ALA A 16 6.10 -20.51 -0.11
CA ALA A 16 5.76 -19.82 -1.35
C ALA A 16 6.65 -20.24 -2.53
N GLU A 17 7.96 -20.36 -2.31
CA GLU A 17 8.92 -20.82 -3.30
C GLU A 17 8.66 -22.27 -3.70
N LYS A 18 8.39 -23.16 -2.74
CA LYS A 18 8.04 -24.56 -3.03
C LYS A 18 6.84 -24.68 -3.96
N ILE A 19 5.79 -23.88 -3.73
CA ILE A 19 4.63 -23.81 -4.63
C ILE A 19 5.04 -23.30 -6.01
N LYS A 20 5.81 -22.21 -6.07
CA LYS A 20 6.28 -21.60 -7.33
C LYS A 20 7.07 -22.60 -8.17
N TYR A 21 8.04 -23.30 -7.56
CA TYR A 21 8.90 -24.24 -8.28
C TYR A 21 8.24 -25.59 -8.59
N SER A 22 7.16 -25.96 -7.89
CA SER A 22 6.39 -27.17 -8.24
C SER A 22 5.56 -27.02 -9.52
N ASN A 23 5.42 -25.81 -10.04
CA ASN A 23 4.57 -25.46 -11.19
C ASN A 23 3.09 -25.87 -11.05
N ILE A 24 2.62 -26.22 -9.86
CA ILE A 24 1.26 -26.70 -9.63
C ILE A 24 0.19 -25.68 -10.03
N LEU A 25 0.50 -24.38 -9.95
CA LEU A 25 -0.46 -23.32 -10.28
C LEU A 25 -0.79 -23.22 -11.77
N LYS A 26 -0.06 -23.90 -12.66
CA LYS A 26 -0.36 -23.91 -14.10
C LYS A 26 -1.75 -24.43 -14.43
N ASP A 27 -2.26 -25.34 -13.60
CA ASP A 27 -3.59 -25.95 -13.78
C ASP A 27 -4.73 -25.10 -13.14
N TYR A 28 -4.38 -23.94 -12.54
CA TYR A 28 -5.29 -23.09 -11.78
C TYR A 28 -5.23 -21.64 -12.27
N PRO A 29 -5.78 -21.31 -13.46
CA PRO A 29 -5.58 -20.01 -14.12
C PRO A 29 -6.21 -18.82 -13.40
N ASN A 30 -7.12 -19.02 -12.43
CA ASN A 30 -7.71 -17.95 -11.63
C ASN A 30 -6.89 -17.64 -10.36
N ILE A 31 -5.73 -18.29 -10.17
CA ILE A 31 -4.84 -18.06 -9.04
C ILE A 31 -3.56 -17.39 -9.53
N ASP A 32 -3.37 -16.11 -9.20
CA ASP A 32 -2.21 -15.33 -9.63
C ASP A 32 -0.92 -15.75 -8.93
N GLY A 33 -1.00 -16.33 -7.73
CA GLY A 33 0.16 -16.80 -6.99
C GLY A 33 -0.01 -16.93 -5.49
N ILE A 34 1.10 -17.27 -4.84
CA ILE A 34 1.22 -17.33 -3.38
C ILE A 34 2.11 -16.18 -2.92
N VAL A 35 1.60 -15.35 -2.03
CA VAL A 35 2.28 -14.15 -1.53
C VAL A 35 2.78 -14.37 -0.11
N PRO A 36 4.10 -14.39 0.14
CA PRO A 36 4.64 -14.36 1.51
C PRO A 36 4.70 -12.93 2.01
N ILE A 37 3.96 -12.63 3.09
CA ILE A 37 4.00 -11.36 3.79
C ILE A 37 4.85 -11.54 5.03
N THR A 38 6.04 -10.94 5.02
CA THR A 38 7.07 -11.14 6.03
C THR A 38 7.60 -9.81 6.55
N HIS A 39 8.08 -9.81 7.77
CA HIS A 39 8.64 -8.64 8.46
C HIS A 39 9.76 -9.07 9.41
N SER A 40 10.44 -8.10 10.05
CA SER A 40 11.59 -8.31 10.93
C SER A 40 11.26 -8.15 12.43
N THR A 41 10.00 -8.09 12.83
CA THR A 41 9.55 -7.85 14.21
C THR A 41 8.81 -9.07 14.79
N GLY A 42 8.04 -8.90 15.87
CA GLY A 42 7.18 -9.92 16.48
C GLY A 42 7.78 -10.58 17.74
N CYS A 43 9.12 -10.67 17.85
CA CYS A 43 9.81 -11.24 18.98
C CYS A 43 10.08 -10.17 20.05
N GLY A 44 9.78 -10.45 21.33
CA GLY A 44 10.11 -9.55 22.43
C GLY A 44 9.41 -8.20 22.43
N MET A 45 8.37 -8.00 21.64
CA MET A 45 7.57 -6.78 21.63
C MET A 45 6.77 -6.66 22.94
N ASN A 46 6.66 -5.43 23.46
CA ASN A 46 5.71 -5.17 24.53
C ASN A 46 4.28 -5.26 23.98
N THR A 47 3.47 -6.17 24.49
CA THR A 47 2.11 -6.45 24.03
C THR A 47 1.15 -5.27 24.16
N ASN A 48 1.45 -4.31 25.06
CA ASN A 48 0.65 -3.10 25.28
C ASN A 48 1.23 -1.86 24.56
N SER A 49 2.27 -2.02 23.75
CA SER A 49 2.90 -0.90 23.04
C SER A 49 2.13 -0.47 21.80
N GLU A 50 2.29 0.79 21.41
CA GLU A 50 1.80 1.30 20.12
C GLU A 50 2.32 0.49 18.94
N GLY A 51 3.61 0.07 18.98
CA GLY A 51 4.21 -0.78 17.96
C GLY A 51 3.47 -2.12 17.78
N MET A 52 3.02 -2.75 18.88
CA MET A 52 2.22 -3.96 18.81
C MET A 52 0.83 -3.68 18.22
N GLN A 53 0.20 -2.57 18.56
CA GLN A 53 -1.10 -2.17 18.00
C GLN A 53 -1.02 -1.91 16.49
N ILE A 54 0.03 -1.21 16.03
CA ILE A 54 0.31 -0.99 14.60
C ILE A 54 0.52 -2.34 13.90
N PHE A 55 1.32 -3.22 14.49
CA PHE A 55 1.59 -4.54 13.95
C PHE A 55 0.30 -5.38 13.81
N GLN A 56 -0.52 -5.44 14.86
CA GLN A 56 -1.80 -6.15 14.84
C GLN A 56 -2.74 -5.58 13.76
N ARG A 57 -2.91 -4.26 13.69
CA ARG A 57 -3.74 -3.61 12.65
C ARG A 57 -3.27 -3.95 11.24
N THR A 58 -1.95 -3.95 11.02
CA THR A 58 -1.37 -4.28 9.72
C THR A 58 -1.70 -5.73 9.33
N ILE A 59 -1.45 -6.69 10.22
CA ILE A 59 -1.77 -8.10 9.98
C ILE A 59 -3.27 -8.30 9.78
N ASP A 60 -4.11 -7.64 10.58
CA ASP A 60 -5.57 -7.73 10.46
C ASP A 60 -6.08 -7.16 9.15
N GLY A 61 -5.50 -6.06 8.67
CA GLY A 61 -5.82 -5.49 7.36
C GLY A 61 -5.53 -6.46 6.22
N PHE A 62 -4.35 -7.06 6.20
CA PHE A 62 -4.00 -8.07 5.20
C PHE A 62 -4.86 -9.34 5.31
N LYS A 63 -5.13 -9.79 6.52
CA LYS A 63 -6.02 -10.93 6.80
C LYS A 63 -7.43 -10.75 6.22
N ASN A 64 -7.93 -9.53 6.26
CA ASN A 64 -9.27 -9.19 5.78
C ASN A 64 -9.31 -8.76 4.31
N HIS A 65 -8.15 -8.68 3.65
CA HIS A 65 -8.05 -8.16 2.29
C HIS A 65 -8.80 -9.07 1.29
N PRO A 66 -9.64 -8.51 0.40
CA PRO A 66 -10.51 -9.28 -0.50
C PRO A 66 -9.75 -10.05 -1.59
N ASN A 67 -8.51 -9.66 -1.92
CA ASN A 67 -7.70 -10.32 -2.96
C ASN A 67 -7.06 -11.63 -2.50
N PHE A 68 -7.27 -12.06 -1.26
CA PHE A 68 -6.84 -13.37 -0.78
C PHE A 68 -8.02 -14.34 -0.67
N SER A 69 -7.93 -15.49 -1.31
CA SER A 69 -8.87 -16.61 -1.13
C SER A 69 -8.64 -17.31 0.21
N HIS A 70 -7.40 -17.71 0.49
CA HIS A 70 -6.98 -18.36 1.72
C HIS A 70 -5.73 -17.71 2.29
N ILE A 71 -5.58 -17.78 3.61
CA ILE A 71 -4.47 -17.15 4.35
C ILE A 71 -3.92 -18.15 5.36
N PHE A 72 -2.60 -18.32 5.35
CA PHE A 72 -1.87 -19.10 6.34
C PHE A 72 -1.07 -18.16 7.22
N VAL A 73 -1.36 -18.15 8.52
CA VAL A 73 -0.63 -17.37 9.52
C VAL A 73 0.34 -18.30 10.23
N ILE A 74 1.65 -18.03 10.07
CA ILE A 74 2.73 -18.90 10.54
C ILE A 74 3.49 -18.23 11.68
N GLY A 75 3.42 -18.83 12.86
CA GLY A 75 4.21 -18.46 14.04
C GLY A 75 5.41 -19.37 14.26
N LEU A 76 6.31 -18.95 15.15
CA LEU A 76 7.35 -19.85 15.69
C LEU A 76 6.83 -20.65 16.89
N GLY A 77 6.22 -19.96 17.88
CA GLY A 77 5.64 -20.54 19.09
C GLY A 77 6.09 -19.88 20.41
N CYS A 78 7.15 -19.06 20.38
CA CYS A 78 7.66 -18.38 21.59
C CYS A 78 7.71 -16.85 21.46
N GLU A 79 7.17 -16.29 20.39
CA GLU A 79 7.08 -14.85 20.16
C GLU A 79 6.03 -14.16 21.04
N SER A 80 6.20 -12.85 21.27
CA SER A 80 5.19 -12.01 21.94
C SER A 80 3.92 -11.85 21.10
N ALA A 81 4.08 -11.75 19.78
CA ALA A 81 2.99 -11.66 18.82
C ALA A 81 2.47 -13.06 18.43
N GLN A 82 2.00 -13.81 19.42
CA GLN A 82 1.54 -15.18 19.21
C GLN A 82 0.37 -15.28 18.24
N VAL A 83 0.28 -16.41 17.56
CA VAL A 83 -0.80 -16.75 16.63
C VAL A 83 -2.19 -16.56 17.26
N SER A 84 -2.32 -16.84 18.57
CA SER A 84 -3.57 -16.65 19.33
C SER A 84 -4.08 -15.21 19.33
N LEU A 85 -3.19 -14.19 19.31
CA LEU A 85 -3.60 -12.79 19.24
C LEU A 85 -4.37 -12.45 17.96
N PHE A 86 -4.16 -13.23 16.90
CA PHE A 86 -4.80 -13.04 15.60
C PHE A 86 -6.00 -13.97 15.38
N SER A 87 -6.21 -14.95 16.26
CA SER A 87 -7.27 -15.96 16.12
C SER A 87 -8.61 -15.53 16.69
N ASP A 88 -8.64 -14.72 17.75
CA ASP A 88 -9.87 -14.44 18.51
C ASP A 88 -10.89 -13.59 17.73
N SER A 89 -10.43 -12.71 16.85
CA SER A 89 -11.30 -11.93 15.95
C SER A 89 -11.87 -12.74 14.79
N MET A 90 -11.53 -14.05 14.63
CA MET A 90 -11.63 -14.78 13.38
C MET A 90 -12.32 -16.13 13.43
N LYS A 91 -12.94 -16.51 14.52
CA LYS A 91 -13.72 -17.78 14.64
C LYS A 91 -14.82 -18.00 13.60
N LYS A 92 -15.00 -17.05 12.67
CA LYS A 92 -16.06 -17.06 11.65
C LYS A 92 -15.61 -17.33 10.20
N HIS A 93 -14.29 -17.47 9.92
CA HIS A 93 -13.84 -17.60 8.53
C HIS A 93 -12.99 -18.85 8.31
N ASN A 94 -13.54 -19.86 7.62
CA ASN A 94 -12.85 -21.10 7.22
C ASN A 94 -11.64 -20.87 6.28
N ARG A 95 -11.40 -19.63 5.83
CA ARG A 95 -10.31 -19.29 4.90
C ARG A 95 -8.97 -19.00 5.56
N ILE A 96 -8.90 -18.96 6.91
CA ILE A 96 -7.66 -18.60 7.61
C ILE A 96 -7.19 -19.78 8.44
N HIS A 97 -5.93 -20.15 8.21
CA HIS A 97 -5.27 -21.29 8.80
C HIS A 97 -4.13 -20.81 9.69
N PHE A 98 -4.08 -21.28 10.94
CA PHE A 98 -3.07 -20.91 11.91
C PHE A 98 -2.17 -22.11 12.23
N LEU A 99 -0.85 -21.94 12.11
CA LEU A 99 0.13 -22.98 12.40
C LEU A 99 1.35 -22.41 13.12
N THR A 100 1.97 -23.23 13.95
CA THR A 100 3.15 -22.89 14.73
C THR A 100 4.27 -23.86 14.40
N ILE A 101 5.46 -23.36 14.05
CA ILE A 101 6.60 -24.19 13.63
C ILE A 101 6.99 -25.20 14.70
N GLN A 102 6.99 -24.78 15.98
CA GLN A 102 7.37 -25.64 17.09
C GLN A 102 6.37 -26.80 17.29
N ASP A 103 5.07 -26.52 17.23
CA ASP A 103 4.02 -27.52 17.37
C ASP A 103 4.00 -28.53 16.22
N GLU A 104 4.33 -28.08 15.02
CA GLU A 104 4.41 -28.93 13.83
C GLU A 104 5.71 -29.76 13.76
N GLY A 105 6.62 -29.58 14.72
CA GLY A 105 7.85 -30.36 14.83
C GLY A 105 8.96 -29.91 13.86
N GLY A 106 8.97 -28.62 13.50
CA GLY A 106 10.07 -27.94 12.82
C GLY A 106 9.84 -27.59 11.35
N THR A 107 10.83 -26.91 10.79
CA THR A 107 10.75 -26.26 9.49
C THR A 107 10.32 -27.19 8.34
N LYS A 108 10.94 -28.36 8.19
CA LYS A 108 10.61 -29.26 7.07
C LYS A 108 9.17 -29.74 7.17
N LYS A 109 8.74 -30.14 8.37
CA LYS A 109 7.38 -30.69 8.56
C LYS A 109 6.30 -29.66 8.28
N ILE A 110 6.46 -28.41 8.76
CA ILE A 110 5.47 -27.36 8.51
C ILE A 110 5.44 -26.95 7.03
N VAL A 111 6.60 -26.88 6.36
CA VAL A 111 6.65 -26.58 4.91
C VAL A 111 5.92 -27.67 4.11
N ASP A 112 6.14 -28.95 4.42
CA ASP A 112 5.48 -30.07 3.74
C ASP A 112 3.97 -30.08 4.03
N LYS A 113 3.57 -29.85 5.28
CA LYS A 113 2.16 -29.80 5.72
C LYS A 113 1.41 -28.68 5.01
N VAL A 114 1.94 -27.45 5.07
CA VAL A 114 1.28 -26.29 4.46
C VAL A 114 1.22 -26.43 2.94
N PHE A 115 2.27 -26.98 2.31
CA PHE A 115 2.24 -27.29 0.88
C PHE A 115 1.08 -28.22 0.54
N GLY A 116 0.89 -29.32 1.27
CA GLY A 116 -0.25 -30.25 1.07
C GLY A 116 -1.60 -29.55 1.28
N GLN A 117 -1.77 -28.79 2.36
CA GLN A 117 -3.00 -28.04 2.61
C GLN A 117 -3.31 -27.04 1.50
N ILE A 118 -2.30 -26.32 0.97
CA ILE A 118 -2.50 -25.43 -0.17
C ILE A 118 -2.96 -26.22 -1.41
N GLN A 119 -2.35 -27.37 -1.70
CA GLN A 119 -2.78 -28.23 -2.82
C GLN A 119 -4.24 -28.59 -2.75
N ASP A 120 -4.73 -28.97 -1.56
CA ASP A 120 -6.14 -29.34 -1.34
C ASP A 120 -7.10 -28.17 -1.58
N LEU A 121 -6.66 -26.93 -1.30
CA LEU A 121 -7.45 -25.72 -1.42
C LEU A 121 -7.43 -25.09 -2.84
N LEU A 122 -6.47 -25.46 -3.70
CA LEU A 122 -6.32 -24.83 -5.03
C LEU A 122 -7.58 -24.94 -5.88
N LYS A 123 -8.28 -26.08 -5.84
CA LYS A 123 -9.50 -26.29 -6.62
C LYS A 123 -10.62 -25.34 -6.19
N GLU A 124 -10.80 -25.16 -4.87
CA GLU A 124 -11.78 -24.22 -4.31
C GLU A 124 -11.41 -22.78 -4.67
N ALA A 125 -10.16 -22.38 -4.44
CA ALA A 125 -9.66 -21.06 -4.75
C ALA A 125 -9.80 -20.72 -6.26
N ASN A 126 -9.51 -21.66 -7.14
CA ASN A 126 -9.64 -21.49 -8.59
C ASN A 126 -11.10 -21.35 -9.07
N ASN A 127 -12.07 -21.79 -8.29
CA ASN A 127 -13.48 -21.65 -8.61
C ASN A 127 -14.05 -20.25 -8.31
N ILE A 128 -13.28 -19.43 -7.59
CA ILE A 128 -13.66 -18.05 -7.30
C ILE A 128 -13.59 -17.25 -8.61
N LYS A 129 -14.69 -16.61 -8.98
CA LYS A 129 -14.78 -15.80 -10.21
C LYS A 129 -14.99 -14.34 -9.85
N ARG A 130 -14.37 -13.47 -10.65
CA ARG A 130 -14.65 -12.03 -10.59
C ARG A 130 -16.08 -11.77 -11.06
N THR A 131 -16.77 -10.90 -10.34
CA THR A 131 -18.14 -10.46 -10.66
C THR A 131 -18.16 -8.94 -10.79
N PRO A 132 -19.02 -8.38 -11.65
CA PRO A 132 -19.21 -6.93 -11.71
C PRO A 132 -19.57 -6.36 -10.34
N GLN A 133 -18.85 -5.34 -9.94
CA GLN A 133 -19.03 -4.66 -8.67
C GLN A 133 -19.21 -3.15 -8.88
N ALA A 134 -19.88 -2.50 -7.96
CA ALA A 134 -20.02 -1.05 -8.02
C ALA A 134 -18.69 -0.35 -7.65
N VAL A 135 -18.42 0.77 -8.31
CA VAL A 135 -17.19 1.56 -8.14
C VAL A 135 -16.92 1.98 -6.68
N HIS A 136 -17.98 2.09 -5.86
CA HIS A 136 -17.82 2.42 -4.44
C HIS A 136 -17.04 1.39 -3.62
N HIS A 137 -16.77 0.20 -4.14
CA HIS A 137 -15.90 -0.79 -3.52
C HIS A 137 -14.41 -0.55 -3.81
N LEU A 138 -14.07 0.33 -4.78
CA LEU A 138 -12.69 0.68 -5.06
C LEU A 138 -12.14 1.65 -4.02
N THR A 139 -10.93 1.35 -3.55
CA THR A 139 -10.12 2.22 -2.71
C THR A 139 -8.73 2.33 -3.34
N LEU A 140 -8.41 3.52 -3.84
CA LEU A 140 -7.19 3.82 -4.58
C LEU A 140 -6.11 4.34 -3.64
N ALA A 141 -4.98 3.65 -3.55
CA ALA A 141 -3.78 4.17 -2.91
C ALA A 141 -3.05 5.14 -3.85
N LEU A 142 -2.73 6.33 -3.35
CA LEU A 142 -2.05 7.41 -4.07
C LEU A 142 -0.60 7.46 -3.60
N GLN A 143 0.35 7.05 -4.46
CA GLN A 143 1.74 6.91 -4.08
C GLN A 143 2.67 7.58 -5.11
N CYS A 144 3.87 8.00 -4.68
CA CYS A 144 4.92 8.42 -5.57
C CYS A 144 6.30 7.99 -5.05
N GLY A 145 7.23 7.77 -5.97
CA GLY A 145 8.61 7.47 -5.65
C GLY A 145 9.51 7.76 -6.85
N GLY A 146 10.78 8.10 -6.59
CA GLY A 146 11.66 8.57 -7.67
C GLY A 146 11.12 9.83 -8.34
N SER A 147 10.57 10.77 -7.58
CA SER A 147 9.96 12.01 -8.07
C SER A 147 10.98 12.92 -8.75
N ASP A 148 10.53 13.71 -9.71
CA ASP A 148 11.30 14.71 -10.47
C ASP A 148 10.57 16.06 -10.53
N GLY A 149 11.15 17.06 -11.21
CA GLY A 149 10.55 18.38 -11.36
C GLY A 149 9.22 18.38 -12.12
N TYR A 150 8.92 17.34 -12.89
CA TYR A 150 7.65 17.20 -13.63
C TYR A 150 6.54 16.54 -12.80
N SER A 151 6.88 15.91 -11.69
CA SER A 151 5.91 15.15 -10.87
C SER A 151 4.70 16.00 -10.46
N GLY A 152 4.93 17.25 -10.03
CA GLY A 152 3.87 18.18 -9.61
C GLY A 152 3.11 18.85 -10.75
N ILE A 153 3.51 18.64 -12.00
CA ILE A 153 2.94 19.32 -13.17
C ILE A 153 2.14 18.34 -14.04
N SER A 154 2.52 17.08 -14.08
CA SER A 154 1.95 16.05 -14.97
C SER A 154 1.26 14.92 -14.19
N ALA A 155 2.01 13.91 -13.76
CA ALA A 155 1.45 12.67 -13.22
C ALA A 155 0.70 12.85 -11.89
N ASN A 156 1.20 13.67 -10.97
CA ASN A 156 0.53 13.85 -9.67
C ASN A 156 -0.82 14.58 -9.83
N PRO A 157 -0.93 15.70 -10.54
CA PRO A 157 -2.23 16.32 -10.81
C PRO A 157 -3.17 15.42 -11.61
N ALA A 158 -2.68 14.68 -12.61
CA ALA A 158 -3.49 13.74 -13.37
C ALA A 158 -4.04 12.61 -12.48
N LEU A 159 -3.22 12.09 -11.55
CA LEU A 159 -3.68 11.13 -10.54
C LEU A 159 -4.73 11.77 -9.61
N GLY A 160 -4.56 13.05 -9.26
CA GLY A 160 -5.53 13.82 -8.49
C GLY A 160 -6.90 13.90 -9.16
N VAL A 161 -6.92 14.15 -10.48
CA VAL A 161 -8.16 14.12 -11.27
C VAL A 161 -8.81 12.74 -11.24
N ALA A 162 -8.03 11.66 -11.39
CA ALA A 162 -8.53 10.30 -11.32
C ALA A 162 -9.10 9.97 -9.92
N ALA A 163 -8.44 10.43 -8.86
CA ALA A 163 -8.91 10.29 -7.47
C ALA A 163 -10.23 11.03 -7.25
N ASP A 164 -10.36 12.27 -7.73
CA ASP A 164 -11.61 13.04 -7.66
C ASP A 164 -12.76 12.36 -8.42
N MET A 165 -12.48 11.81 -9.60
CA MET A 165 -13.46 11.05 -10.36
C MET A 165 -13.92 9.81 -9.58
N LEU A 166 -13.00 9.07 -8.96
CA LEU A 166 -13.33 7.90 -8.14
C LEU A 166 -14.20 8.28 -6.94
N VAL A 167 -13.83 9.32 -6.22
CA VAL A 167 -14.61 9.85 -5.07
C VAL A 167 -15.99 10.31 -5.50
N LYS A 168 -16.12 11.00 -6.62
CA LYS A 168 -17.39 11.42 -7.19
C LYS A 168 -18.33 10.24 -7.50
N HIS A 169 -17.77 9.08 -7.85
CA HIS A 169 -18.52 7.84 -8.09
C HIS A 169 -18.71 6.99 -6.82
N GLY A 170 -18.41 7.53 -5.65
CA GLY A 170 -18.60 6.87 -4.34
C GLY A 170 -17.47 5.96 -3.89
N GLY A 171 -16.38 5.87 -4.64
CA GLY A 171 -15.16 5.17 -4.24
C GLY A 171 -14.35 5.96 -3.22
N SER A 172 -13.18 5.44 -2.87
CA SER A 172 -12.28 6.08 -1.92
C SER A 172 -10.86 6.21 -2.44
N SER A 173 -10.13 7.20 -1.94
CA SER A 173 -8.69 7.33 -2.18
C SER A 173 -7.96 7.63 -0.87
N ILE A 174 -6.73 7.12 -0.75
CA ILE A 174 -5.88 7.30 0.42
C ILE A 174 -4.55 7.91 -0.03
N LEU A 175 -4.30 9.15 0.37
CA LEU A 175 -2.99 9.80 0.32
C LEU A 175 -2.25 9.48 1.62
N SER A 176 -0.93 9.37 1.59
CA SER A 176 -0.12 9.10 2.79
C SER A 176 1.24 9.79 2.71
N GLU A 177 2.18 9.40 3.61
CA GLU A 177 3.53 9.95 3.71
C GLU A 177 3.55 11.35 4.33
N THR A 178 3.25 11.42 5.63
CA THR A 178 3.16 12.69 6.38
C THR A 178 4.40 13.60 6.21
N PRO A 179 5.64 13.08 6.20
CA PRO A 179 6.81 13.93 5.92
C PRO A 179 6.82 14.54 4.51
N GLU A 180 6.12 13.94 3.55
CA GLU A 180 6.12 14.40 2.16
C GLU A 180 5.04 15.45 1.85
N ILE A 181 4.20 15.81 2.83
CA ILE A 181 3.26 16.94 2.71
C ILE A 181 3.72 18.15 3.54
N TYR A 182 4.87 18.06 4.21
CA TYR A 182 5.40 19.11 5.09
C TYR A 182 5.60 20.42 4.35
N GLY A 183 5.04 21.51 4.88
CA GLY A 183 5.00 22.84 4.27
C GLY A 183 3.82 23.06 3.31
N ALA A 184 3.18 22.00 2.80
CA ALA A 184 1.99 22.06 1.94
C ALA A 184 0.72 21.53 2.62
N GLU A 185 0.78 21.17 3.90
CA GLU A 185 -0.35 20.63 4.69
C GLU A 185 -1.57 21.56 4.72
N HIS A 186 -1.36 22.87 4.62
CA HIS A 186 -2.44 23.85 4.57
C HIS A 186 -3.43 23.62 3.41
N LEU A 187 -2.96 23.05 2.29
CA LEU A 187 -3.80 22.71 1.14
C LEU A 187 -4.78 21.57 1.46
N LEU A 188 -4.41 20.67 2.37
CA LEU A 188 -5.30 19.63 2.89
C LEU A 188 -6.19 20.15 4.01
N ILE A 189 -5.62 20.91 4.96
CA ILE A 189 -6.32 21.48 6.12
C ILE A 189 -7.50 22.36 5.65
N ASN A 190 -7.31 23.19 4.63
CA ASN A 190 -8.33 24.09 4.09
C ASN A 190 -9.54 23.39 3.48
N ARG A 191 -9.45 22.07 3.22
CA ARG A 191 -10.52 21.25 2.64
C ARG A 191 -10.92 20.06 3.49
N THR A 192 -10.67 20.09 4.80
CA THR A 192 -11.16 19.08 5.74
C THR A 192 -12.66 19.14 5.92
N SER A 193 -13.28 17.99 6.20
CA SER A 193 -14.72 17.89 6.46
C SER A 193 -15.15 18.50 7.79
N SER A 194 -14.21 18.63 8.74
CA SER A 194 -14.43 19.23 10.06
C SER A 194 -13.13 19.72 10.68
N LYS A 195 -13.25 20.49 11.77
CA LYS A 195 -12.10 20.95 12.55
C LYS A 195 -11.33 19.77 13.17
N GLU A 196 -12.02 18.73 13.62
CA GLU A 196 -11.42 17.55 14.23
C GLU A 196 -10.50 16.81 13.25
N VAL A 197 -10.87 16.75 11.97
CA VAL A 197 -10.02 16.17 10.91
C VAL A 197 -8.79 17.02 10.66
N ALA A 198 -8.94 18.35 10.68
CA ALA A 198 -7.82 19.28 10.58
C ALA A 198 -6.84 19.11 11.76
N ASP A 199 -7.36 19.07 12.98
CA ASP A 199 -6.58 18.92 14.20
C ASP A 199 -5.81 17.59 14.20
N LYS A 200 -6.39 16.47 13.74
CA LYS A 200 -5.71 15.17 13.55
C LYS A 200 -4.52 15.31 12.59
N LEU A 201 -4.68 15.99 11.46
CA LEU A 201 -3.58 16.16 10.50
C LEU A 201 -2.43 16.97 11.09
N ILE A 202 -2.75 18.06 11.79
CA ILE A 202 -1.76 18.90 12.48
C ILE A 202 -1.01 18.07 13.53
N GLU A 203 -1.71 17.25 14.32
CA GLU A 203 -1.09 16.37 15.33
C GLU A 203 -0.06 15.43 14.68
N LYS A 204 -0.36 14.82 13.52
CA LYS A 204 0.60 13.95 12.82
C LYS A 204 1.82 14.74 12.34
N ILE A 205 1.66 15.92 11.77
CA ILE A 205 2.78 16.78 11.36
C ILE A 205 3.67 17.14 12.57
N GLU A 206 3.08 17.55 13.69
CA GLU A 206 3.83 17.90 14.88
C GLU A 206 4.55 16.69 15.49
N TRP A 207 3.94 15.50 15.45
CA TRP A 207 4.60 14.27 15.87
C TRP A 207 5.85 13.99 15.02
N TRP A 208 5.79 14.12 13.70
CA TRP A 208 6.93 13.89 12.81
C TRP A 208 8.03 14.95 13.01
N LYS A 209 7.68 16.21 13.23
CA LYS A 209 8.64 17.26 13.59
C LYS A 209 9.39 16.92 14.88
N HIS A 210 8.66 16.49 15.90
CA HIS A 210 9.26 16.03 17.16
C HIS A 210 10.16 14.81 16.94
N TYR A 211 9.67 13.80 16.24
CA TYR A 211 10.40 12.57 15.96
C TYR A 211 11.72 12.82 15.22
N THR A 212 11.72 13.66 14.19
CA THR A 212 12.95 14.02 13.48
C THR A 212 13.93 14.78 14.38
N THR A 213 13.44 15.69 15.22
CA THR A 213 14.26 16.48 16.14
C THR A 213 14.97 15.60 17.17
N ILE A 214 14.27 14.67 17.84
CA ILE A 214 14.89 13.77 18.84
C ILE A 214 15.89 12.78 18.22
N ASN A 215 15.77 12.54 16.90
CA ASN A 215 16.70 11.70 16.14
C ASN A 215 17.81 12.53 15.44
N ASN A 216 18.03 13.78 15.85
CA ASN A 216 19.02 14.70 15.26
C ASN A 216 18.88 14.84 13.72
N SER A 217 17.65 14.91 13.24
CA SER A 217 17.29 15.06 11.83
C SER A 217 16.30 16.21 11.65
N THR A 218 15.90 16.45 10.41
CA THR A 218 14.92 17.48 10.06
C THR A 218 13.94 16.95 9.02
N MET A 219 12.79 17.62 8.88
CA MET A 219 11.82 17.34 7.83
C MET A 219 12.35 17.65 6.42
N ASP A 220 13.39 18.49 6.32
CA ASP A 220 14.00 18.92 5.05
C ASP A 220 15.03 17.91 4.48
N ASN A 221 15.12 16.70 5.02
CA ASN A 221 16.04 15.67 4.54
C ASN A 221 15.62 15.07 3.17
N ASN A 222 14.51 15.50 2.62
CA ASN A 222 13.98 15.21 1.29
C ASN A 222 13.84 16.55 0.53
N PRO A 223 14.11 16.68 -0.80
CA PRO A 223 14.37 15.63 -1.80
C PRO A 223 15.78 14.99 -1.72
N ALA A 224 15.84 13.70 -2.01
CA ALA A 224 17.08 12.94 -2.10
C ALA A 224 17.94 13.39 -3.31
N PRO A 225 19.25 13.06 -3.35
CA PRO A 225 20.12 13.43 -4.48
C PRO A 225 19.58 13.03 -5.86
N GLY A 226 18.93 11.87 -5.97
CA GLY A 226 18.31 11.41 -7.21
C GLY A 226 17.13 12.27 -7.65
N ASN A 227 16.33 12.77 -6.70
CA ASN A 227 15.23 13.69 -6.98
C ASN A 227 15.76 15.07 -7.44
N LYS A 228 16.81 15.57 -6.79
CA LYS A 228 17.49 16.82 -7.17
C LYS A 228 18.09 16.73 -8.59
N LYS A 229 18.69 15.58 -8.93
CA LYS A 229 19.16 15.30 -10.29
C LYS A 229 18.00 15.28 -11.30
N GLY A 230 16.77 14.94 -10.86
CA GLY A 230 15.55 15.02 -11.64
C GLY A 230 14.91 16.40 -11.69
N GLY A 231 15.52 17.44 -11.10
CA GLY A 231 15.05 18.83 -11.17
C GLY A 231 14.31 19.34 -9.93
N LEU A 232 14.05 18.51 -8.92
CA LEU A 232 13.48 18.98 -7.65
C LEU A 232 14.51 19.77 -6.83
N THR A 233 14.06 20.86 -6.20
CA THR A 233 14.95 21.80 -5.46
C THR A 233 14.77 21.70 -3.94
N THR A 234 13.54 21.80 -3.46
CA THR A 234 13.20 21.90 -2.02
C THR A 234 12.15 20.89 -1.60
N ILE A 235 12.03 20.70 -0.27
CA ILE A 235 10.93 19.89 0.30
C ILE A 235 9.57 20.51 -0.02
N LEU A 236 9.44 21.83 0.01
CA LEU A 236 8.18 22.50 -0.29
C LEU A 236 7.72 22.22 -1.72
N GLU A 237 8.61 22.31 -2.71
CA GLU A 237 8.28 21.97 -4.11
C GLU A 237 7.81 20.52 -4.21
N LYS A 238 8.53 19.58 -3.58
CA LYS A 238 8.14 18.17 -3.56
C LYS A 238 6.77 17.97 -2.89
N SER A 239 6.54 18.61 -1.75
CA SER A 239 5.29 18.50 -0.98
C SER A 239 4.08 19.08 -1.72
N LEU A 240 4.24 20.22 -2.40
CA LEU A 240 3.18 20.78 -3.25
C LEU A 240 2.77 19.79 -4.35
N GLY A 241 3.76 19.17 -5.01
CA GLY A 241 3.52 18.11 -5.98
C GLY A 241 2.88 16.86 -5.36
N ALA A 242 3.32 16.43 -4.19
CA ALA A 242 2.79 15.25 -3.51
C ALA A 242 1.31 15.41 -3.13
N VAL A 243 0.92 16.57 -2.59
CA VAL A 243 -0.47 16.89 -2.22
C VAL A 243 -1.40 16.88 -3.44
N ALA A 244 -0.91 17.24 -4.62
CA ALA A 244 -1.69 17.27 -5.85
C ALA A 244 -2.27 15.89 -6.23
N LYS A 245 -1.63 14.76 -5.80
CA LYS A 245 -2.18 13.40 -5.98
C LYS A 245 -3.57 13.22 -5.35
N GLY A 246 -3.87 13.98 -4.29
CA GLY A 246 -5.15 13.93 -3.59
C GLY A 246 -6.29 14.71 -4.26
N GLY A 247 -6.07 15.30 -5.46
CA GLY A 247 -7.08 16.08 -6.17
C GLY A 247 -7.61 17.24 -5.35
N ASN A 248 -8.91 17.54 -5.51
CA ASN A 248 -9.62 18.64 -4.85
C ASN A 248 -10.75 18.19 -3.92
N SER A 249 -10.98 16.90 -3.78
CA SER A 249 -12.03 16.33 -2.92
C SER A 249 -11.84 16.70 -1.46
N ILE A 250 -12.94 16.79 -0.71
CA ILE A 250 -12.94 17.06 0.74
C ILE A 250 -12.19 15.93 1.45
N LEU A 251 -11.24 16.29 2.31
CA LEU A 251 -10.55 15.34 3.20
C LEU A 251 -11.51 14.88 4.29
N LYS A 252 -11.92 13.61 4.24
CA LYS A 252 -12.94 13.02 5.10
C LYS A 252 -12.40 12.62 6.46
N ASP A 253 -11.23 11.98 6.51
CA ASP A 253 -10.60 11.58 7.77
C ASP A 253 -9.08 11.49 7.61
N VAL A 254 -8.39 11.50 8.76
CA VAL A 254 -6.95 11.26 8.91
C VAL A 254 -6.78 9.98 9.73
N LEU A 255 -6.29 8.95 9.06
CA LEU A 255 -6.10 7.62 9.62
C LEU A 255 -4.72 7.50 10.28
N SER A 256 -4.64 6.79 11.38
CA SER A 256 -3.37 6.26 11.86
C SER A 256 -2.86 5.17 10.92
N TYR A 257 -1.56 4.84 10.98
CA TYR A 257 -0.95 3.81 10.13
C TYR A 257 -1.74 2.49 10.18
N ALA A 258 -2.11 1.98 9.01
CA ALA A 258 -2.89 0.75 8.83
C ALA A 258 -4.28 0.75 9.51
N GLU A 259 -4.82 1.90 9.88
CA GLU A 259 -6.18 1.99 10.41
C GLU A 259 -7.19 1.72 9.30
N PRO A 260 -8.17 0.82 9.51
CA PRO A 260 -9.17 0.52 8.50
C PRO A 260 -9.96 1.76 8.07
N LEU A 261 -10.15 1.92 6.77
CA LEU A 261 -10.99 2.98 6.20
C LEU A 261 -12.42 2.84 6.70
N LYS A 262 -12.96 3.89 7.31
CA LYS A 262 -14.35 3.96 7.81
C LYS A 262 -15.23 4.78 6.89
N ASP A 263 -14.75 5.96 6.51
CA ASP A 263 -15.49 6.92 5.71
C ASP A 263 -15.09 6.89 4.24
N LYS A 264 -16.07 6.78 3.35
CA LYS A 264 -15.85 6.85 1.91
C LYS A 264 -15.44 8.25 1.46
N GLY A 265 -14.60 8.30 0.44
CA GLY A 265 -14.11 9.54 -0.13
C GLY A 265 -12.58 9.67 -0.04
N PHE A 266 -12.07 10.90 -0.06
CA PHE A 266 -10.65 11.16 0.08
C PHE A 266 -10.24 11.15 1.55
N ASN A 267 -9.21 10.35 1.86
CA ASN A 267 -8.65 10.19 3.20
C ASN A 267 -7.13 10.36 3.16
N PHE A 268 -6.55 10.71 4.30
CA PHE A 268 -5.10 10.74 4.52
C PHE A 268 -4.72 9.69 5.55
N MET A 269 -3.64 8.95 5.34
CA MET A 269 -3.10 7.99 6.31
C MET A 269 -1.69 8.41 6.74
N ASP A 270 -1.48 8.50 8.05
CA ASP A 270 -0.15 8.74 8.61
C ASP A 270 0.82 7.59 8.27
N SER A 271 1.96 7.92 7.69
CA SER A 271 3.05 6.98 7.43
C SER A 271 4.38 7.71 7.23
N PRO A 272 5.53 7.01 7.36
CA PRO A 272 6.80 7.56 6.90
C PRO A 272 6.80 7.79 5.38
N GLY A 273 7.66 8.68 4.91
CA GLY A 273 7.95 8.88 3.48
C GLY A 273 8.86 7.77 2.95
N TYR A 274 8.32 6.57 2.84
CA TYR A 274 9.02 5.37 2.38
C TYR A 274 8.05 4.40 1.71
N ASP A 275 8.12 4.30 0.40
CA ASP A 275 7.14 3.60 -0.46
C ASP A 275 6.68 2.23 0.08
N PRO A 276 7.57 1.25 0.40
CA PRO A 276 7.13 -0.07 0.83
C PRO A 276 6.34 -0.05 2.15
N VAL A 277 6.73 0.82 3.08
CA VAL A 277 6.04 0.94 4.38
C VAL A 277 4.72 1.67 4.20
N SER A 278 4.72 2.78 3.46
CA SER A 278 3.52 3.58 3.19
C SER A 278 2.44 2.75 2.51
N VAL A 279 2.78 2.07 1.41
CA VAL A 279 1.84 1.22 0.67
C VAL A 279 1.35 0.03 1.50
N THR A 280 2.21 -0.58 2.32
CA THR A 280 1.80 -1.65 3.25
C THR A 280 0.67 -1.17 4.16
N GLY A 281 0.81 0.03 4.73
CA GLY A 281 -0.23 0.66 5.54
C GLY A 281 -1.51 0.94 4.76
N GLN A 282 -1.40 1.53 3.54
CA GLN A 282 -2.56 1.82 2.68
C GLN A 282 -3.34 0.56 2.32
N VAL A 283 -2.65 -0.54 1.96
CA VAL A 283 -3.27 -1.84 1.65
C VAL A 283 -3.95 -2.42 2.89
N ALA A 284 -3.29 -2.36 4.05
CA ALA A 284 -3.89 -2.79 5.31
C ALA A 284 -5.10 -1.94 5.70
N SER A 285 -5.13 -0.65 5.34
CA SER A 285 -6.28 0.25 5.53
C SER A 285 -7.45 -0.04 4.56
N GLY A 286 -7.25 -0.89 3.55
CA GLY A 286 -8.29 -1.33 2.62
C GLY A 286 -8.10 -0.90 1.16
N ALA A 287 -6.94 -0.34 0.79
CA ALA A 287 -6.65 -0.04 -0.60
C ALA A 287 -6.55 -1.32 -1.43
N ASN A 288 -7.25 -1.37 -2.56
CA ASN A 288 -7.31 -2.54 -3.43
C ASN A 288 -6.79 -2.27 -4.87
N VAL A 289 -6.40 -1.05 -5.17
CA VAL A 289 -5.63 -0.63 -6.36
C VAL A 289 -4.62 0.42 -5.93
N ILE A 290 -3.42 0.41 -6.50
CA ILE A 290 -2.37 1.41 -6.26
C ILE A 290 -2.08 2.14 -7.57
N CYS A 291 -2.02 3.47 -7.54
CA CYS A 291 -1.38 4.27 -8.56
C CYS A 291 -0.09 4.88 -8.02
N PHE A 292 1.00 4.60 -8.71
CA PHE A 292 2.35 4.99 -8.32
C PHE A 292 2.98 5.91 -9.38
N THR A 293 3.13 7.19 -9.06
CA THR A 293 3.76 8.16 -9.97
C THR A 293 5.28 8.15 -9.81
N THR A 294 6.00 8.29 -10.92
CA THR A 294 7.47 8.32 -10.90
C THR A 294 8.04 9.11 -12.09
N GLY A 295 9.09 9.89 -11.84
CA GLY A 295 9.81 10.65 -12.87
C GLY A 295 11.18 10.08 -13.19
N ARG A 296 11.80 9.40 -12.22
CA ARG A 296 13.10 8.75 -12.38
C ARG A 296 12.99 7.28 -12.76
N GLY A 297 11.82 6.69 -12.58
CA GLY A 297 11.51 5.29 -12.72
C GLY A 297 11.51 4.54 -11.38
N SER A 298 10.65 3.57 -11.25
CA SER A 298 10.54 2.69 -10.09
C SER A 298 10.08 1.30 -10.49
N CYS A 299 10.69 0.26 -9.91
CA CYS A 299 10.26 -1.13 -10.03
C CYS A 299 9.33 -1.56 -8.91
N PHE A 300 8.91 -0.64 -8.02
CA PHE A 300 8.06 -0.96 -6.87
C PHE A 300 6.71 -1.54 -7.31
N GLY A 301 6.25 -2.55 -6.60
CA GLY A 301 4.91 -3.11 -6.68
C GLY A 301 4.57 -3.81 -5.37
N CYS A 302 3.32 -3.87 -5.01
CA CYS A 302 2.84 -4.46 -3.76
C CYS A 302 1.80 -5.55 -4.04
N LYS A 303 2.21 -6.81 -4.00
CA LYS A 303 1.26 -7.92 -3.95
C LYS A 303 0.57 -7.93 -2.57
N PRO A 304 -0.72 -8.11 -2.48
CA PRO A 304 -1.68 -8.67 -3.45
C PRO A 304 -2.46 -7.65 -4.27
N VAL A 305 -2.01 -6.42 -4.37
CA VAL A 305 -2.75 -5.31 -4.98
C VAL A 305 -2.10 -4.91 -6.30
N PRO A 306 -2.85 -4.74 -7.40
CA PRO A 306 -2.31 -4.23 -8.64
C PRO A 306 -1.75 -2.82 -8.44
N SER A 307 -0.56 -2.59 -9.02
CA SER A 307 0.18 -1.33 -8.88
C SER A 307 0.43 -0.74 -10.26
N LEU A 308 -0.38 0.26 -10.62
CA LEU A 308 -0.28 0.99 -11.90
C LEU A 308 0.79 2.07 -11.81
N LYS A 309 1.73 2.09 -12.75
CA LYS A 309 2.86 3.02 -12.81
C LYS A 309 2.59 4.16 -13.78
N LEU A 310 2.66 5.38 -13.29
CA LEU A 310 2.42 6.60 -14.04
C LEU A 310 3.72 7.37 -14.22
N ALA A 311 4.21 7.46 -15.45
CA ALA A 311 5.42 8.20 -15.78
C ALA A 311 5.15 9.70 -15.86
N THR A 312 5.98 10.52 -15.25
CA THR A 312 5.82 12.00 -15.27
C THR A 312 6.26 12.64 -16.59
N ASN A 313 7.12 11.96 -17.36
CA ASN A 313 7.67 12.47 -18.60
C ASN A 313 7.84 11.34 -19.63
N THR A 314 7.70 11.70 -20.91
CA THR A 314 7.74 10.76 -22.04
C THR A 314 9.12 10.13 -22.24
N THR A 315 10.19 10.83 -21.94
CA THR A 315 11.56 10.30 -22.07
C THR A 315 11.77 9.11 -21.15
N MET A 316 11.33 9.21 -19.87
CA MET A 316 11.42 8.12 -18.91
C MET A 316 10.46 6.99 -19.27
N PHE A 317 9.22 7.31 -19.66
CA PHE A 317 8.24 6.33 -20.12
C PHE A 317 8.81 5.44 -21.24
N ASN A 318 9.39 6.03 -22.27
CA ASN A 318 9.97 5.29 -23.39
C ASN A 318 11.18 4.44 -22.97
N ARG A 319 12.00 4.95 -22.04
CA ARG A 319 13.18 4.24 -21.55
C ARG A 319 12.85 3.02 -20.67
N MET A 320 11.73 3.09 -19.91
CA MET A 320 11.29 2.06 -19.00
C MET A 320 9.89 1.54 -19.34
N SER A 321 9.62 1.39 -20.63
CA SER A 321 8.29 1.05 -21.15
C SER A 321 7.71 -0.26 -20.61
N GLU A 322 8.56 -1.22 -20.22
CA GLU A 322 8.14 -2.50 -19.62
C GLU A 322 7.68 -2.34 -18.14
N ASP A 323 8.09 -1.26 -17.49
CA ASP A 323 7.75 -0.97 -16.09
C ASP A 323 6.63 0.07 -15.92
N MET A 324 6.21 0.75 -17.00
CA MET A 324 5.29 1.88 -16.94
C MET A 324 3.98 1.57 -17.66
N ASP A 325 2.85 1.90 -17.02
CA ASP A 325 1.50 1.66 -17.57
C ASP A 325 0.92 2.89 -18.28
N VAL A 326 1.24 4.11 -17.79
CA VAL A 326 0.67 5.35 -18.34
C VAL A 326 1.77 6.40 -18.55
N ASN A 327 1.84 6.94 -19.78
CA ASN A 327 2.62 8.15 -20.04
C ASN A 327 1.78 9.39 -19.68
N CYS A 328 2.13 10.07 -18.58
CA CYS A 328 1.58 11.37 -18.24
C CYS A 328 2.45 12.54 -18.77
N GLY A 329 3.61 12.21 -19.36
CA GLY A 329 4.50 13.20 -19.99
C GLY A 329 3.86 13.94 -21.16
N THR A 330 2.84 13.37 -21.79
CA THR A 330 2.02 14.02 -22.84
C THR A 330 1.46 15.39 -22.42
N VAL A 331 1.30 15.61 -21.08
CA VAL A 331 0.94 16.94 -20.55
C VAL A 331 2.08 17.94 -20.77
N ILE A 332 3.31 17.54 -20.53
CA ILE A 332 4.50 18.38 -20.70
C ILE A 332 4.78 18.62 -22.20
N ASP A 333 4.52 17.59 -23.00
CA ASP A 333 4.71 17.65 -24.46
C ASP A 333 3.63 18.52 -25.16
N GLY A 334 2.58 18.94 -24.42
CA GLY A 334 1.48 19.77 -24.95
C GLY A 334 0.46 18.99 -25.80
N GLU A 335 0.45 17.67 -25.70
CA GLU A 335 -0.43 16.78 -26.47
C GLU A 335 -1.78 16.54 -25.78
N GLU A 336 -1.77 16.48 -24.43
CA GLU A 336 -2.97 16.24 -23.61
C GLU A 336 -3.04 17.24 -22.45
N THR A 337 -4.25 17.50 -21.94
CA THR A 337 -4.42 18.21 -20.67
C THR A 337 -4.31 17.26 -19.47
N VAL A 338 -4.11 17.82 -18.28
CA VAL A 338 -4.11 17.05 -17.00
C VAL A 338 -5.42 16.27 -16.84
N GLU A 339 -6.55 16.87 -17.20
CA GLU A 339 -7.89 16.25 -17.12
C GLU A 339 -8.03 15.07 -18.09
N GLN A 340 -7.50 15.18 -19.31
CA GLN A 340 -7.53 14.08 -20.28
C GLN A 340 -6.71 12.89 -19.80
N VAL A 341 -5.49 13.13 -19.30
CA VAL A 341 -4.64 12.08 -18.73
C VAL A 341 -5.27 11.49 -17.47
N GLY A 342 -5.82 12.32 -16.58
CA GLY A 342 -6.50 11.89 -15.36
C GLY A 342 -7.70 10.98 -15.66
N LYS A 343 -8.50 11.31 -16.68
CA LYS A 343 -9.58 10.45 -17.17
C LYS A 343 -9.05 9.10 -17.67
N ARG A 344 -7.97 9.10 -18.43
CA ARG A 344 -7.29 7.86 -18.91
C ARG A 344 -6.81 6.98 -17.77
N VAL A 345 -6.23 7.60 -16.71
CA VAL A 345 -5.83 6.90 -15.48
C VAL A 345 -7.05 6.29 -14.79
N PHE A 346 -8.13 7.06 -14.61
CA PHE A 346 -9.36 6.56 -14.00
C PHE A 346 -9.97 5.37 -14.77
N GLU A 347 -10.03 5.47 -16.11
CA GLU A 347 -10.52 4.37 -16.95
C GLU A 347 -9.64 3.11 -16.83
N LEU A 348 -8.32 3.28 -16.70
CA LEU A 348 -7.41 2.16 -16.46
C LEU A 348 -7.65 1.52 -15.09
N VAL A 349 -7.82 2.32 -14.03
CA VAL A 349 -8.17 1.82 -12.67
C VAL A 349 -9.45 0.99 -12.69
N LEU A 350 -10.46 1.40 -13.48
CA LEU A 350 -11.71 0.63 -13.60
C LEU A 350 -11.54 -0.69 -14.36
N LYS A 351 -10.54 -0.82 -15.22
CA LYS A 351 -10.27 -2.03 -16.02
C LYS A 351 -9.36 -3.03 -15.32
N THR A 352 -8.58 -2.55 -14.32
CA THR A 352 -7.63 -3.35 -13.55
C THR A 352 -8.31 -4.22 -12.50
#